data_6ac8e1da1bd41e631b35be1735f20d36
#
_entry.id   6ac8e1da1bd41e631b35be1735f20d36
#
_cell.length_a   1.000
_cell.length_b   1.000
_cell.length_c   1.000
_cell.angle_alpha   90.00
_cell.angle_beta   90.00
_cell.angle_gamma   90.00
#
_symmetry.space_group_name_H-M   'P 1'
#
loop_
_entity.id
_entity.type
_entity.pdbx_description
1 polymer ?
#
loop_
_entity_poly.entity_id
_entity_poly.type
_entity_poly.pdbx_seq_one_letter_code
_entity_poly.pdbx_strand_id
1 'polypeptide(L)'
;MKKTFFPAHLIGTVSAPASKSEAHRRMICAGLTKGETMLTGFMDSADMAATMRCLGALGSTFNRDGDTLTISGMQGKIAKMPVMDCGESGSTLRFFVPIALTVAGGTVLRMHGRLGSRPMDVYRDLFVPRGVRWYMGVGADGAAELTVRGKMEPGDYVLPGDVSSQFVSGLLFALPLLPGNSTLTVQQPVESESYIRMTIEAIAASGIEVQESNAFSWRIPGHQQYKSHSCHLNGDYSQAAVLCCAGALGHDITVTHLSSVTTQGDRAILRHLMALGATVEESDNHIRVKAGKLHGATLDMHDCPDIAPILALTAQLAEGESRLTHCGRLRLKECDRLAATVEILNLLGGNAQADGDDIVLHGVKQLRGGVTLPNYGDHRMVMLASIAATKCEQPIEMDGIEAIDKSWPEYLKVYQMLGGKCE
;
A
#
# COMPACT_ATOMS: atom_id res chain seq x y z
N MET A 1 15.72 2.56 15.65
CA MET A 1 15.70 3.88 16.36
C MET A 1 14.52 3.86 17.32
N LYS A 2 14.75 4.24 18.60
CA LYS A 2 13.71 4.29 19.62
C LYS A 2 13.18 5.72 19.78
N LYS A 3 11.87 5.86 19.98
CA LYS A 3 11.20 7.14 20.26
C LYS A 3 10.18 6.97 21.39
N THR A 4 9.97 8.05 22.14
CA THR A 4 8.91 8.17 23.13
C THR A 4 7.85 9.14 22.61
N PHE A 5 6.60 8.67 22.51
CA PHE A 5 5.45 9.48 22.16
C PHE A 5 4.68 9.87 23.42
N PHE A 6 4.30 11.14 23.53
CA PHE A 6 3.62 11.68 24.71
C PHE A 6 2.15 12.01 24.40
N PRO A 7 1.29 12.01 25.43
CA PRO A 7 -0.04 12.59 25.33
C PRO A 7 0.03 14.01 24.75
N ALA A 8 -0.79 14.29 23.76
CA ALA A 8 -0.81 15.57 23.07
C ALA A 8 -2.17 15.83 22.41
N HIS A 9 -2.46 17.08 22.09
CA HIS A 9 -3.60 17.44 21.26
C HIS A 9 -3.10 17.94 19.92
N LEU A 10 -3.59 17.32 18.83
CA LEU A 10 -3.16 17.67 17.48
C LEU A 10 -4.11 18.70 16.88
N ILE A 11 -3.55 19.76 16.28
CA ILE A 11 -4.32 20.84 15.66
C ILE A 11 -3.60 21.31 14.40
N GLY A 12 -4.34 21.53 13.33
CA GLY A 12 -3.81 22.18 12.14
C GLY A 12 -4.34 21.65 10.83
N THR A 13 -3.77 22.18 9.76
CA THR A 13 -4.05 21.74 8.39
C THR A 13 -2.80 21.12 7.79
N VAL A 14 -2.96 19.98 7.14
CA VAL A 14 -1.86 19.23 6.55
C VAL A 14 -2.25 18.67 5.18
N SER A 15 -1.31 18.71 4.24
CA SER A 15 -1.46 18.04 2.95
C SER A 15 -1.21 16.54 3.11
N ALA A 16 -2.12 15.71 2.61
CA ALA A 16 -1.86 14.29 2.48
C ALA A 16 -0.64 14.06 1.59
N PRO A 17 0.24 13.10 1.92
CA PRO A 17 1.33 12.73 1.02
C PRO A 17 0.76 12.12 -0.27
N ALA A 18 1.55 12.10 -1.34
CA ALA A 18 1.15 11.45 -2.58
C ALA A 18 0.83 9.98 -2.37
N SER A 19 -0.21 9.50 -3.05
CA SER A 19 -0.61 8.08 -2.98
C SER A 19 0.50 7.17 -3.48
N LYS A 20 1.06 6.39 -2.56
CA LYS A 20 2.08 5.39 -2.85
C LYS A 20 1.59 4.40 -3.91
N SER A 21 0.36 3.93 -3.77
CA SER A 21 -0.23 2.95 -4.67
C SER A 21 -0.47 3.49 -6.07
N GLU A 22 -0.84 4.77 -6.21
CA GLU A 22 -0.93 5.44 -7.51
C GLU A 22 0.46 5.69 -8.08
N ALA A 23 1.40 6.21 -7.27
CA ALA A 23 2.76 6.51 -7.71
C ALA A 23 3.47 5.30 -8.31
N HIS A 24 3.42 4.11 -7.66
CA HIS A 24 3.95 2.87 -8.23
C HIS A 24 3.42 2.61 -9.64
N ARG A 25 2.12 2.74 -9.83
CA ARG A 25 1.46 2.44 -11.11
C ARG A 25 1.83 3.44 -12.19
N ARG A 26 1.79 4.74 -11.88
CA ARG A 26 2.18 5.80 -12.81
C ARG A 26 3.65 5.71 -13.20
N MET A 27 4.54 5.41 -12.23
CA MET A 27 5.98 5.20 -12.49
C MET A 27 6.23 4.01 -13.40
N ILE A 28 5.53 2.88 -13.19
CA ILE A 28 5.67 1.70 -14.04
C ILE A 28 5.18 2.02 -15.46
N CYS A 29 4.01 2.62 -15.61
CA CYS A 29 3.52 3.06 -16.92
C CYS A 29 4.52 3.98 -17.62
N ALA A 30 5.05 4.98 -16.89
CA ALA A 30 6.07 5.89 -17.41
C ALA A 30 7.36 5.15 -17.81
N GLY A 31 7.81 4.22 -16.98
CA GLY A 31 9.00 3.41 -17.26
C GLY A 31 8.85 2.49 -18.47
N LEU A 32 7.64 2.01 -18.75
CA LEU A 32 7.35 1.15 -19.90
C LEU A 32 7.15 1.92 -21.22
N THR A 33 7.17 3.26 -21.20
CA THR A 33 7.10 4.07 -22.44
C THR A 33 8.47 4.23 -23.08
N LYS A 34 8.50 4.77 -24.29
CA LYS A 34 9.72 5.26 -24.95
C LYS A 34 9.91 6.78 -24.81
N GLY A 35 8.97 7.46 -24.18
CA GLY A 35 8.94 8.89 -24.03
C GLY A 35 9.32 9.35 -22.61
N GLU A 36 9.15 10.63 -22.38
CA GLU A 36 9.33 11.28 -21.10
C GLU A 36 7.98 11.53 -20.44
N THR A 37 7.90 11.34 -19.14
CA THR A 37 6.70 11.53 -18.31
C THR A 37 7.06 12.30 -17.07
N MET A 38 6.27 13.31 -16.71
CA MET A 38 6.42 14.09 -15.48
C MET A 38 5.32 13.72 -14.48
N LEU A 39 5.72 13.36 -13.27
CA LEU A 39 4.83 13.12 -12.13
C LEU A 39 5.07 14.24 -11.11
N THR A 40 4.08 15.10 -10.93
CA THR A 40 4.14 16.19 -9.93
C THR A 40 3.48 15.78 -8.63
N GLY A 41 3.82 16.45 -7.52
CA GLY A 41 3.39 16.05 -6.19
C GLY A 41 4.08 14.76 -5.69
N PHE A 42 5.12 14.30 -6.36
CA PHE A 42 5.82 13.07 -6.01
C PHE A 42 6.57 13.21 -4.69
N MET A 43 6.48 12.18 -3.88
CA MET A 43 7.20 12.07 -2.61
C MET A 43 8.06 10.82 -2.58
N ASP A 44 9.30 10.99 -2.13
CA ASP A 44 10.22 9.87 -1.97
C ASP A 44 9.80 8.96 -0.81
N SER A 45 10.01 7.67 -1.01
CA SER A 45 9.91 6.65 0.04
C SER A 45 10.78 5.45 -0.34
N ALA A 46 11.06 4.56 0.61
CA ALA A 46 11.84 3.37 0.34
C ALA A 46 11.19 2.47 -0.73
N ASP A 47 9.86 2.36 -0.75
CA ASP A 47 9.12 1.60 -1.75
C ASP A 47 9.22 2.25 -3.14
N MET A 48 9.16 3.60 -3.24
CA MET A 48 9.33 4.32 -4.50
C MET A 48 10.75 4.16 -5.04
N ALA A 49 11.77 4.28 -4.19
CA ALA A 49 13.16 4.07 -4.54
C ALA A 49 13.40 2.64 -5.08
N ALA A 50 12.76 1.62 -4.51
CA ALA A 50 12.82 0.25 -5.02
C ALA A 50 12.23 0.13 -6.44
N THR A 51 11.08 0.76 -6.71
CA THR A 51 10.50 0.80 -8.05
C THR A 51 11.41 1.51 -9.05
N MET A 52 12.01 2.64 -8.65
CA MET A 52 12.98 3.36 -9.51
C MET A 52 14.20 2.49 -9.83
N ARG A 53 14.77 1.77 -8.85
CA ARG A 53 15.89 0.82 -9.09
C ARG A 53 15.51 -0.25 -10.10
N CYS A 54 14.33 -0.85 -9.96
CA CYS A 54 13.85 -1.90 -10.88
C CYS A 54 13.61 -1.36 -12.30
N LEU A 55 13.01 -0.18 -12.45
CA LEU A 55 12.85 0.49 -13.74
C LEU A 55 14.20 0.89 -14.33
N GLY A 56 15.13 1.36 -13.49
CA GLY A 56 16.51 1.68 -13.92
C GLY A 56 17.24 0.45 -14.46
N ALA A 57 17.06 -0.73 -13.85
CA ALA A 57 17.59 -1.98 -14.35
C ALA A 57 17.01 -2.39 -15.73
N LEU A 58 15.83 -1.85 -16.09
CA LEU A 58 15.23 -1.98 -17.43
C LEU A 58 15.62 -0.84 -18.39
N GLY A 59 16.45 0.13 -17.96
CA GLY A 59 16.97 1.20 -18.80
C GLY A 59 16.21 2.53 -18.70
N SER A 60 15.31 2.69 -17.74
CA SER A 60 14.71 4.00 -17.45
C SER A 60 15.68 4.91 -16.70
N THR A 61 15.56 6.22 -16.90
CA THR A 61 16.32 7.24 -16.14
C THR A 61 15.38 8.21 -15.45
N PHE A 62 15.88 8.85 -14.40
CA PHE A 62 15.08 9.68 -13.52
C PHE A 62 15.77 11.00 -13.25
N ASN A 63 15.01 12.08 -13.27
CA ASN A 63 15.44 13.39 -12.83
C ASN A 63 14.43 13.94 -11.82
N ARG A 64 14.93 14.45 -10.69
CA ARG A 64 14.12 14.97 -9.59
C ARG A 64 14.34 16.48 -9.48
N ASP A 65 13.24 17.24 -9.51
CA ASP A 65 13.25 18.68 -9.25
C ASP A 65 12.08 19.03 -8.32
N GLY A 66 12.41 19.40 -7.10
CA GLY A 66 11.42 19.66 -6.05
C GLY A 66 10.49 18.47 -5.82
N ASP A 67 9.20 18.63 -6.06
CA ASP A 67 8.15 17.58 -5.99
C ASP A 67 7.84 16.95 -7.35
N THR A 68 8.61 17.24 -8.38
CA THR A 68 8.44 16.72 -9.72
C THR A 68 9.46 15.63 -10.01
N LEU A 69 8.99 14.44 -10.37
CA LEU A 69 9.80 13.34 -10.88
C LEU A 69 9.61 13.23 -12.39
N THR A 70 10.66 13.47 -13.15
CA THR A 70 10.70 13.22 -14.59
C THR A 70 11.30 11.84 -14.86
N ILE A 71 10.59 11.02 -15.60
CA ILE A 71 10.95 9.64 -15.95
C ILE A 71 11.11 9.57 -17.46
N SER A 72 12.33 9.29 -17.94
CA SER A 72 12.54 8.85 -19.31
C SER A 72 12.43 7.33 -19.32
N GLY A 73 11.41 6.81 -20.01
CA GLY A 73 11.10 5.38 -20.01
C GLY A 73 12.20 4.54 -20.68
N MET A 74 11.94 3.24 -20.80
CA MET A 74 12.92 2.27 -21.29
C MET A 74 13.54 2.69 -22.64
N GLN A 75 14.85 2.92 -22.66
CA GLN A 75 15.59 3.30 -23.84
C GLN A 75 16.71 2.29 -24.13
N GLY A 76 16.92 2.01 -25.42
CA GLY A 76 17.98 1.14 -25.85
C GLY A 76 17.74 -0.35 -25.62
N LYS A 77 18.83 -1.12 -25.48
CA LYS A 77 18.79 -2.58 -25.34
C LYS A 77 18.74 -2.95 -23.86
N ILE A 78 17.65 -3.56 -23.45
CA ILE A 78 17.50 -4.09 -22.10
C ILE A 78 18.53 -5.20 -21.87
N ALA A 79 19.20 -5.18 -20.72
CA ALA A 79 20.12 -6.25 -20.32
C ALA A 79 19.37 -7.59 -20.20
N LYS A 80 20.02 -8.67 -20.61
CA LYS A 80 19.47 -10.00 -20.33
C LYS A 80 19.66 -10.30 -18.84
N MET A 81 18.60 -10.80 -18.20
CA MET A 81 18.61 -11.15 -16.78
C MET A 81 19.07 -9.97 -15.89
N PRO A 82 18.42 -8.82 -15.95
CA PRO A 82 18.77 -7.71 -15.07
C PRO A 82 18.60 -8.10 -13.60
N VAL A 83 19.42 -7.54 -12.73
CA VAL A 83 19.25 -7.68 -11.27
C VAL A 83 18.41 -6.50 -10.79
N MET A 84 17.30 -6.80 -10.12
CA MET A 84 16.33 -5.84 -9.64
C MET A 84 16.25 -5.90 -8.12
N ASP A 85 16.66 -4.83 -7.43
CA ASP A 85 16.54 -4.75 -5.98
C ASP A 85 15.17 -4.16 -5.59
N CYS A 86 14.31 -5.05 -5.09
CA CYS A 86 12.96 -4.71 -4.65
C CYS A 86 12.90 -4.12 -3.23
N GLY A 87 14.02 -4.07 -2.51
CA GLY A 87 14.01 -3.67 -1.10
C GLY A 87 13.04 -4.54 -0.30
N GLU A 88 12.15 -3.91 0.43
CA GLU A 88 11.04 -4.56 1.14
C GLU A 88 9.67 -4.35 0.45
N SER A 89 9.67 -3.85 -0.78
CA SER A 89 8.44 -3.50 -1.51
C SER A 89 7.77 -4.70 -2.15
N GLY A 90 6.68 -5.17 -1.56
CA GLY A 90 5.86 -6.25 -2.12
C GLY A 90 5.19 -5.88 -3.45
N SER A 91 4.82 -4.61 -3.64
CA SER A 91 4.27 -4.13 -4.91
C SER A 91 5.32 -4.21 -6.01
N THR A 92 6.53 -3.70 -5.76
CA THR A 92 7.63 -3.76 -6.72
C THR A 92 7.94 -5.21 -7.10
N LEU A 93 8.12 -6.11 -6.12
CA LEU A 93 8.39 -7.52 -6.39
C LEU A 93 7.34 -8.14 -7.32
N ARG A 94 6.06 -8.03 -6.97
CA ARG A 94 4.98 -8.70 -7.70
C ARG A 94 4.70 -8.07 -9.06
N PHE A 95 4.88 -6.76 -9.20
CA PHE A 95 4.68 -6.10 -10.48
C PHE A 95 5.80 -6.43 -11.48
N PHE A 96 7.05 -6.52 -11.01
CA PHE A 96 8.19 -6.70 -11.90
C PHE A 96 8.43 -8.15 -12.36
N VAL A 97 7.89 -9.16 -11.70
CA VAL A 97 8.00 -10.54 -12.18
C VAL A 97 7.45 -10.70 -13.61
N PRO A 98 6.16 -10.43 -13.90
CA PRO A 98 5.64 -10.58 -15.25
C PRO A 98 6.21 -9.54 -16.23
N ILE A 99 6.49 -8.31 -15.79
CA ILE A 99 7.13 -7.28 -16.62
C ILE A 99 8.49 -7.79 -17.12
N ALA A 100 9.36 -8.26 -16.23
CA ALA A 100 10.70 -8.74 -16.60
C ALA A 100 10.67 -9.98 -17.48
N LEU A 101 9.74 -10.91 -17.25
CA LEU A 101 9.53 -12.07 -18.13
C LEU A 101 9.15 -11.64 -19.55
N THR A 102 8.36 -10.56 -19.66
CA THR A 102 7.90 -10.04 -20.97
C THR A 102 9.00 -9.27 -21.69
N VAL A 103 9.69 -8.33 -21.02
CA VAL A 103 10.59 -7.39 -21.70
C VAL A 103 12.06 -7.82 -21.69
N ALA A 104 12.50 -8.66 -20.73
CA ALA A 104 13.89 -9.07 -20.54
C ALA A 104 14.11 -10.59 -20.65
N GLY A 105 13.05 -11.39 -20.73
CA GLY A 105 13.11 -12.85 -20.70
C GLY A 105 13.51 -13.43 -19.35
N GLY A 106 13.42 -12.65 -18.27
CA GLY A 106 13.71 -13.03 -16.90
C GLY A 106 14.48 -11.98 -16.12
N THR A 107 14.73 -12.27 -14.86
CA THR A 107 15.41 -11.36 -13.91
C THR A 107 15.86 -12.10 -12.65
N VAL A 108 16.75 -11.49 -11.89
CA VAL A 108 17.03 -11.81 -10.49
C VAL A 108 16.43 -10.70 -9.63
N LEU A 109 15.48 -11.03 -8.77
CA LEU A 109 14.81 -10.08 -7.87
C LEU A 109 15.37 -10.27 -6.45
N ARG A 110 16.00 -9.22 -5.92
CA ARG A 110 16.55 -9.20 -4.56
C ARG A 110 15.54 -8.66 -3.59
N MET A 111 15.43 -9.29 -2.43
CA MET A 111 14.43 -9.04 -1.42
C MET A 111 15.10 -8.88 -0.06
N HIS A 112 14.70 -7.84 0.67
CA HIS A 112 15.22 -7.56 2.00
C HIS A 112 14.13 -7.73 3.07
N GLY A 113 14.53 -7.77 4.33
CA GLY A 113 13.63 -7.93 5.46
C GLY A 113 12.71 -9.15 5.29
N ARG A 114 11.43 -8.98 5.59
CA ARG A 114 10.43 -10.06 5.47
C ARG A 114 9.90 -10.29 4.05
N LEU A 115 10.35 -9.53 3.05
CA LEU A 115 9.79 -9.66 1.70
C LEU A 115 9.99 -11.06 1.12
N GLY A 116 11.15 -11.70 1.38
CA GLY A 116 11.45 -13.05 0.91
C GLY A 116 10.56 -14.17 1.48
N SER A 117 9.87 -13.91 2.59
CA SER A 117 8.91 -14.86 3.20
C SER A 117 7.46 -14.61 2.79
N ARG A 118 7.18 -13.54 2.04
CA ARG A 118 5.80 -13.24 1.59
C ARG A 118 5.40 -14.17 0.44
N PRO A 119 4.12 -14.60 0.36
CA PRO A 119 3.67 -15.56 -0.64
C PRO A 119 3.97 -15.10 -2.08
N MET A 120 4.61 -15.99 -2.86
CA MET A 120 4.84 -15.85 -4.30
C MET A 120 4.36 -17.07 -5.08
N ASP A 121 3.70 -18.01 -4.39
CA ASP A 121 3.20 -19.26 -4.97
C ASP A 121 2.22 -19.04 -6.11
N VAL A 122 1.39 -18.01 -6.02
CA VAL A 122 0.44 -17.62 -7.08
C VAL A 122 1.14 -17.49 -8.44
N TYR A 123 2.30 -16.83 -8.48
CA TYR A 123 3.07 -16.71 -9.72
C TYR A 123 3.89 -17.96 -10.03
N ARG A 124 4.44 -18.63 -9.02
CA ARG A 124 5.14 -19.90 -9.25
C ARG A 124 4.21 -20.91 -9.93
N ASP A 125 3.02 -21.10 -9.38
CA ASP A 125 2.06 -22.09 -9.85
C ASP A 125 1.44 -21.69 -11.22
N LEU A 126 1.42 -20.39 -11.51
CA LEU A 126 1.03 -19.88 -12.83
C LEU A 126 2.11 -20.08 -13.89
N PHE A 127 3.37 -19.76 -13.59
CA PHE A 127 4.43 -19.64 -14.57
C PHE A 127 5.26 -20.92 -14.77
N VAL A 128 5.48 -21.74 -13.73
CA VAL A 128 6.27 -22.97 -13.86
C VAL A 128 5.65 -23.95 -14.86
N PRO A 129 4.32 -24.21 -14.85
CA PRO A 129 3.69 -25.06 -15.87
C PRO A 129 3.78 -24.50 -17.28
N ARG A 130 4.04 -23.20 -17.43
CA ARG A 130 4.25 -22.50 -18.72
C ARG A 130 5.73 -22.43 -19.14
N GLY A 131 6.60 -23.22 -18.49
CA GLY A 131 8.01 -23.36 -18.87
C GLY A 131 8.93 -22.27 -18.31
N VAL A 132 8.46 -21.41 -17.41
CA VAL A 132 9.33 -20.46 -16.69
C VAL A 132 10.11 -21.21 -15.61
N ARG A 133 11.43 -21.04 -15.60
CA ARG A 133 12.29 -21.52 -14.51
C ARG A 133 12.15 -20.58 -13.32
N TRP A 134 11.92 -21.17 -12.17
CA TRP A 134 11.68 -20.48 -10.91
C TRP A 134 12.62 -21.00 -9.83
N TYR A 135 13.45 -20.15 -9.28
CA TYR A 135 14.40 -20.54 -8.25
C TYR A 135 14.46 -19.50 -7.14
N MET A 136 14.26 -19.95 -5.91
CA MET A 136 14.47 -19.14 -4.69
C MET A 136 15.83 -19.48 -4.11
N GLY A 137 16.64 -18.47 -3.84
CA GLY A 137 17.99 -18.61 -3.29
C GLY A 137 18.32 -17.48 -2.33
N VAL A 138 19.61 -17.41 -2.01
CA VAL A 138 20.17 -16.37 -1.15
C VAL A 138 21.39 -15.79 -1.88
N GLY A 139 21.46 -14.48 -2.01
CA GLY A 139 22.58 -13.76 -2.58
C GLY A 139 23.83 -13.79 -1.69
N ALA A 140 24.94 -13.35 -2.23
CA ALA A 140 26.23 -13.34 -1.52
C ALA A 140 26.24 -12.46 -0.25
N ASP A 141 25.34 -11.48 -0.17
CA ASP A 141 25.14 -10.59 0.96
C ASP A 141 24.06 -11.06 1.95
N GLY A 142 23.51 -12.27 1.75
CA GLY A 142 22.48 -12.85 2.59
C GLY A 142 21.04 -12.41 2.25
N ALA A 143 20.85 -11.54 1.26
CA ALA A 143 19.51 -11.15 0.81
C ALA A 143 18.82 -12.33 0.09
N ALA A 144 17.51 -12.49 0.32
CA ALA A 144 16.73 -13.46 -0.43
C ALA A 144 16.67 -13.06 -1.91
N GLU A 145 16.79 -14.04 -2.82
CA GLU A 145 16.76 -13.81 -4.26
C GLU A 145 15.75 -14.75 -4.92
N LEU A 146 14.92 -14.18 -5.80
CA LEU A 146 14.07 -14.92 -6.72
C LEU A 146 14.61 -14.77 -8.13
N THR A 147 15.07 -15.88 -8.72
CA THR A 147 15.44 -15.93 -10.13
C THR A 147 14.28 -16.49 -10.95
N VAL A 148 13.81 -15.70 -11.91
CA VAL A 148 12.82 -16.16 -12.91
C VAL A 148 13.40 -16.05 -14.30
N ARG A 149 13.24 -17.10 -15.13
CA ARG A 149 13.77 -17.12 -16.50
C ARG A 149 12.82 -17.86 -17.43
N GLY A 150 12.43 -17.19 -18.50
CA GLY A 150 11.50 -17.70 -19.52
C GLY A 150 10.83 -16.54 -20.24
N LYS A 151 9.87 -16.85 -21.08
CA LYS A 151 9.04 -15.86 -21.77
C LYS A 151 7.59 -16.04 -21.37
N MET A 152 6.89 -14.95 -21.28
CA MET A 152 5.44 -14.98 -21.26
C MET A 152 4.92 -15.08 -22.69
N GLU A 153 3.93 -15.93 -22.89
CA GLU A 153 3.24 -16.10 -24.17
C GLU A 153 1.78 -15.61 -24.02
N PRO A 154 1.17 -15.12 -25.12
CA PRO A 154 -0.26 -14.81 -25.10
C PRO A 154 -1.11 -16.03 -24.73
N GLY A 155 -2.26 -15.81 -24.07
CA GLY A 155 -3.16 -16.90 -23.68
C GLY A 155 -4.02 -16.56 -22.47
N ASP A 156 -4.56 -17.61 -21.85
CA ASP A 156 -5.48 -17.49 -20.75
C ASP A 156 -4.73 -17.55 -19.41
N TYR A 157 -4.91 -16.50 -18.60
CA TYR A 157 -4.32 -16.36 -17.27
C TYR A 157 -5.42 -16.38 -16.21
N VAL A 158 -5.38 -17.33 -15.30
CA VAL A 158 -6.33 -17.47 -14.21
C VAL A 158 -5.60 -17.36 -12.88
N LEU A 159 -6.04 -16.47 -12.01
CA LEU A 159 -5.47 -16.24 -10.69
C LEU A 159 -6.53 -16.37 -9.59
N PRO A 160 -6.15 -16.83 -8.38
CA PRO A 160 -6.99 -16.68 -7.20
C PRO A 160 -7.12 -15.18 -6.84
N GLY A 161 -8.29 -14.77 -6.36
CA GLY A 161 -8.56 -13.38 -6.00
C GLY A 161 -8.33 -13.04 -4.53
N ASP A 162 -8.19 -14.05 -3.68
CA ASP A 162 -8.14 -13.95 -2.22
C ASP A 162 -6.74 -13.77 -1.61
N VAL A 163 -5.68 -13.85 -2.41
CA VAL A 163 -4.29 -13.72 -1.91
C VAL A 163 -3.80 -12.27 -1.96
N SER A 164 -3.76 -11.68 -3.15
CA SER A 164 -3.34 -10.27 -3.32
C SER A 164 -3.64 -9.75 -4.72
N SER A 165 -4.29 -8.59 -4.80
CA SER A 165 -4.52 -7.84 -6.04
C SER A 165 -3.23 -7.43 -6.78
N GLN A 166 -2.06 -7.48 -6.11
CA GLN A 166 -0.78 -7.15 -6.73
C GLN A 166 -0.37 -8.16 -7.81
N PHE A 167 -0.77 -9.43 -7.70
CA PHE A 167 -0.53 -10.43 -8.75
C PHE A 167 -1.33 -10.10 -10.02
N VAL A 168 -2.58 -9.70 -9.86
CA VAL A 168 -3.42 -9.26 -10.96
C VAL A 168 -2.84 -8.00 -11.62
N SER A 169 -2.46 -7.01 -10.81
CA SER A 169 -1.86 -5.76 -11.29
C SER A 169 -0.58 -5.98 -12.08
N GLY A 170 0.29 -6.90 -11.65
CA GLY A 170 1.51 -7.23 -12.36
C GLY A 170 1.23 -7.80 -13.76
N LEU A 171 0.25 -8.69 -13.91
CA LEU A 171 -0.17 -9.20 -15.22
C LEU A 171 -0.79 -8.11 -16.09
N LEU A 172 -1.61 -7.22 -15.52
CA LEU A 172 -2.20 -6.09 -16.25
C LEU A 172 -1.13 -5.16 -16.88
N PHE A 173 0.02 -5.00 -16.22
CA PHE A 173 1.14 -4.24 -16.81
C PHE A 173 1.84 -4.99 -17.94
N ALA A 174 1.94 -6.31 -17.87
CA ALA A 174 2.77 -7.10 -18.77
C ALA A 174 2.01 -7.61 -20.01
N LEU A 175 0.77 -8.09 -19.86
CA LEU A 175 0.00 -8.73 -20.91
C LEU A 175 -0.22 -7.87 -22.16
N PRO A 176 -0.42 -6.54 -22.06
CA PRO A 176 -0.58 -5.68 -23.25
C PRO A 176 0.64 -5.68 -24.17
N LEU A 177 1.84 -5.95 -23.64
CA LEU A 177 3.10 -5.94 -24.38
C LEU A 177 3.37 -7.24 -25.15
N LEU A 178 2.58 -8.29 -24.93
CA LEU A 178 2.77 -9.59 -25.57
C LEU A 178 2.43 -9.56 -27.07
N PRO A 179 2.98 -10.47 -27.88
CA PRO A 179 2.75 -10.51 -29.34
C PRO A 179 1.40 -11.16 -29.72
N GLY A 180 0.38 -11.00 -28.91
CA GLY A 180 -0.96 -11.54 -29.15
C GLY A 180 -1.90 -11.25 -28.00
N ASN A 181 -3.19 -11.51 -28.21
CA ASN A 181 -4.23 -11.25 -27.21
C ASN A 181 -4.15 -12.25 -26.04
N SER A 182 -4.51 -11.78 -24.86
CA SER A 182 -4.64 -12.60 -23.67
C SER A 182 -5.96 -12.38 -22.97
N THR A 183 -6.37 -13.34 -22.14
CA THR A 183 -7.43 -13.15 -21.15
C THR A 183 -6.85 -13.22 -19.75
N LEU A 184 -7.40 -12.42 -18.85
CA LEU A 184 -7.06 -12.46 -17.44
C LEU A 184 -8.36 -12.63 -16.64
N THR A 185 -8.45 -13.73 -15.90
CA THR A 185 -9.61 -14.05 -15.06
C THR A 185 -9.17 -14.19 -13.61
N VAL A 186 -9.88 -13.54 -12.71
CA VAL A 186 -9.65 -13.63 -11.26
C VAL A 186 -10.78 -14.40 -10.62
N GLN A 187 -10.45 -15.49 -9.96
CA GLN A 187 -11.40 -16.35 -9.27
C GLN A 187 -11.91 -15.65 -7.99
N GLN A 188 -13.19 -15.78 -7.73
CA GLN A 188 -13.80 -15.23 -6.51
C GLN A 188 -13.49 -16.10 -5.28
N PRO A 189 -13.44 -15.49 -4.06
CA PRO A 189 -13.65 -14.07 -3.81
C PRO A 189 -12.51 -13.20 -4.29
N VAL A 190 -12.79 -11.95 -4.71
CA VAL A 190 -11.77 -10.99 -5.16
C VAL A 190 -11.61 -9.92 -4.11
N GLU A 191 -10.49 -9.91 -3.45
CA GLU A 191 -10.16 -8.93 -2.43
C GLU A 191 -9.34 -7.75 -2.98
N SER A 192 -9.59 -6.57 -2.42
CA SER A 192 -8.95 -5.30 -2.85
C SER A 192 -9.14 -5.02 -4.35
N GLU A 193 -10.37 -5.12 -4.83
CA GLU A 193 -10.74 -4.78 -6.20
C GLU A 193 -10.30 -3.37 -6.58
N SER A 194 -10.42 -2.42 -5.66
CA SER A 194 -10.01 -1.03 -5.84
C SER A 194 -8.59 -0.88 -6.40
N TYR A 195 -7.65 -1.71 -5.95
CA TYR A 195 -6.27 -1.68 -6.45
C TYR A 195 -6.13 -2.27 -7.86
N ILE A 196 -7.00 -3.21 -8.25
CA ILE A 196 -7.08 -3.69 -9.65
C ILE A 196 -7.62 -2.57 -10.53
N ARG A 197 -8.71 -1.93 -10.13
CA ARG A 197 -9.30 -0.78 -10.82
C ARG A 197 -8.32 0.38 -10.97
N MET A 198 -7.55 0.70 -9.92
CA MET A 198 -6.48 1.70 -9.96
C MET A 198 -5.40 1.34 -11.00
N THR A 199 -5.07 0.05 -11.17
CA THR A 199 -4.12 -0.38 -12.20
C THR A 199 -4.71 -0.21 -13.59
N ILE A 200 -5.96 -0.61 -13.81
CA ILE A 200 -6.67 -0.43 -15.08
C ILE A 200 -6.74 1.06 -15.46
N GLU A 201 -7.07 1.93 -14.50
CA GLU A 201 -7.06 3.38 -14.69
C GLU A 201 -5.67 3.90 -15.11
N ALA A 202 -4.61 3.48 -14.42
CA ALA A 202 -3.25 3.94 -14.70
C ALA A 202 -2.77 3.51 -16.11
N ILE A 203 -3.02 2.26 -16.51
CA ILE A 203 -2.64 1.77 -17.83
C ILE A 203 -3.51 2.38 -18.94
N ALA A 204 -4.81 2.57 -18.68
CA ALA A 204 -5.71 3.25 -19.64
C ALA A 204 -5.28 4.70 -19.91
N ALA A 205 -4.91 5.45 -18.87
CA ALA A 205 -4.35 6.80 -19.01
C ALA A 205 -3.05 6.81 -19.84
N SER A 206 -2.31 5.71 -19.85
CA SER A 206 -1.11 5.52 -20.68
C SER A 206 -1.41 4.88 -22.05
N GLY A 207 -2.67 4.90 -22.49
CA GLY A 207 -3.11 4.47 -23.81
C GLY A 207 -3.23 2.96 -24.01
N ILE A 208 -3.27 2.19 -22.94
CA ILE A 208 -3.48 0.74 -22.95
C ILE A 208 -4.97 0.42 -22.85
N GLU A 209 -5.43 -0.42 -23.75
CA GLU A 209 -6.80 -0.92 -23.78
C GLU A 209 -6.92 -2.24 -23.01
N VAL A 210 -7.91 -2.29 -22.11
CA VAL A 210 -8.34 -3.49 -21.39
C VAL A 210 -9.85 -3.57 -21.50
N GLN A 211 -10.38 -4.65 -22.03
CA GLN A 211 -11.81 -4.86 -22.24
C GLN A 211 -12.36 -5.78 -21.15
N GLU A 212 -13.22 -5.26 -20.29
CA GLU A 212 -13.92 -6.09 -19.31
C GLU A 212 -14.96 -6.95 -20.01
N SER A 213 -14.85 -8.28 -19.95
CA SER A 213 -15.77 -9.23 -20.61
C SER A 213 -16.84 -9.73 -19.64
N ASN A 214 -16.48 -9.95 -18.39
CA ASN A 214 -17.36 -10.34 -17.29
C ASN A 214 -16.79 -9.77 -15.99
N ALA A 215 -17.52 -9.85 -14.88
CA ALA A 215 -17.00 -9.47 -13.57
C ALA A 215 -15.66 -10.22 -13.31
N PHE A 216 -14.61 -9.47 -13.07
CA PHE A 216 -13.24 -9.94 -12.82
C PHE A 216 -12.62 -10.77 -13.96
N SER A 217 -13.05 -10.54 -15.18
CA SER A 217 -12.45 -11.14 -16.39
C SER A 217 -12.25 -10.08 -17.46
N TRP A 218 -11.03 -10.01 -17.99
CA TRP A 218 -10.64 -9.00 -18.97
C TRP A 218 -9.99 -9.65 -20.19
N ARG A 219 -10.39 -9.17 -21.37
CA ARG A 219 -9.66 -9.39 -22.61
C ARG A 219 -8.66 -8.28 -22.79
N ILE A 220 -7.41 -8.64 -23.04
CA ILE A 220 -6.29 -7.71 -23.17
C ILE A 220 -5.67 -7.90 -24.55
N PRO A 221 -5.91 -6.97 -25.49
CA PRO A 221 -5.24 -6.98 -26.79
C PRO A 221 -3.72 -6.90 -26.59
N GLY A 222 -2.98 -7.67 -27.39
CA GLY A 222 -1.52 -7.61 -27.40
C GLY A 222 -0.97 -6.54 -28.33
N HIS A 223 0.38 -6.51 -28.52
CA HIS A 223 1.10 -5.55 -29.35
C HIS A 223 0.86 -4.07 -28.98
N GLN A 224 0.41 -3.79 -27.76
CA GLN A 224 0.18 -2.43 -27.31
C GLN A 224 1.49 -1.77 -26.86
N GLN A 225 1.51 -0.46 -26.87
CA GLN A 225 2.65 0.36 -26.43
C GLN A 225 2.17 1.42 -25.46
N TYR A 226 2.83 1.51 -24.33
CA TYR A 226 2.60 2.57 -23.36
C TYR A 226 2.95 3.93 -23.93
N LYS A 227 2.10 4.91 -23.71
CA LYS A 227 2.28 6.32 -24.08
C LYS A 227 2.55 7.14 -22.83
N SER A 228 3.38 8.17 -22.96
CA SER A 228 3.65 9.13 -21.89
C SER A 228 2.36 9.80 -21.43
N HIS A 229 2.15 9.83 -20.12
CA HIS A 229 1.03 10.48 -19.48
C HIS A 229 1.50 11.19 -18.22
N SER A 230 1.83 12.48 -18.34
CA SER A 230 2.20 13.32 -17.22
C SER A 230 0.96 13.67 -16.39
N CYS A 231 1.08 13.59 -15.08
CA CYS A 231 -0.03 13.88 -14.18
C CYS A 231 0.47 14.36 -12.81
N HIS A 232 -0.44 14.96 -12.06
CA HIS A 232 -0.28 15.21 -10.64
C HIS A 232 -0.75 13.98 -9.85
N LEU A 233 0.04 13.55 -8.85
CA LEU A 233 -0.32 12.41 -8.00
C LEU A 233 -1.31 12.86 -6.94
N ASN A 234 -2.40 12.12 -6.77
CA ASN A 234 -3.39 12.39 -5.74
C ASN A 234 -2.86 12.08 -4.34
N GLY A 235 -3.45 12.71 -3.33
CA GLY A 235 -3.16 12.39 -1.94
C GLY A 235 -3.56 10.97 -1.55
N ASP A 236 -2.84 10.40 -0.60
CA ASP A 236 -2.97 9.01 -0.13
C ASP A 236 -4.03 8.89 0.97
N TYR A 237 -5.17 8.28 0.66
CA TYR A 237 -6.22 8.02 1.65
C TYR A 237 -5.79 7.03 2.73
N SER A 238 -4.88 6.13 2.43
CA SER A 238 -4.33 5.17 3.38
C SER A 238 -3.48 5.85 4.46
N GLN A 239 -2.76 6.93 4.09
CA GLN A 239 -2.02 7.76 5.04
C GLN A 239 -2.93 8.79 5.72
N ALA A 240 -3.82 9.43 4.97
CA ALA A 240 -4.81 10.36 5.49
C ALA A 240 -5.72 9.74 6.55
N ALA A 241 -6.00 8.43 6.46
CA ALA A 241 -6.80 7.69 7.44
C ALA A 241 -6.27 7.86 8.87
N VAL A 242 -4.95 7.95 9.06
CA VAL A 242 -4.32 8.18 10.37
C VAL A 242 -4.78 9.50 10.98
N LEU A 243 -4.82 10.55 10.18
CA LEU A 243 -5.22 11.89 10.60
C LEU A 243 -6.75 12.03 10.73
N CYS A 244 -7.51 11.34 9.86
CA CYS A 244 -8.97 11.27 9.95
C CYS A 244 -9.40 10.55 11.25
N CYS A 245 -8.75 9.46 11.61
CA CYS A 245 -8.98 8.76 12.89
C CYS A 245 -8.61 9.65 14.09
N ALA A 246 -7.51 10.39 14.00
CA ALA A 246 -7.17 11.36 15.04
C ALA A 246 -8.29 12.43 15.20
N GLY A 247 -8.84 12.94 14.09
CA GLY A 247 -10.00 13.84 14.12
C GLY A 247 -11.22 13.23 14.80
N ALA A 248 -11.57 11.98 14.48
CA ALA A 248 -12.66 11.25 15.13
C ALA A 248 -12.43 11.08 16.64
N LEU A 249 -11.15 10.98 17.07
CA LEU A 249 -10.75 10.91 18.48
C LEU A 249 -10.68 12.28 19.19
N GLY A 250 -11.12 13.35 18.53
CA GLY A 250 -11.27 14.69 19.13
C GLY A 250 -10.10 15.65 18.90
N HIS A 251 -9.21 15.35 17.96
CA HIS A 251 -8.20 16.29 17.47
C HIS A 251 -8.80 17.22 16.40
N ASP A 252 -8.23 18.41 16.21
CA ASP A 252 -8.70 19.40 15.26
C ASP A 252 -7.80 19.45 14.02
N ILE A 253 -7.98 18.48 13.11
CA ILE A 253 -7.14 18.31 11.94
C ILE A 253 -7.98 18.45 10.67
N THR A 254 -7.47 19.24 9.72
CA THR A 254 -7.95 19.30 8.34
C THR A 254 -6.90 18.68 7.43
N VAL A 255 -7.30 17.70 6.62
CA VAL A 255 -6.42 17.06 5.64
C VAL A 255 -6.79 17.57 4.26
N THR A 256 -5.80 18.09 3.54
CA THR A 256 -5.96 18.62 2.16
C THR A 256 -5.31 17.67 1.14
N HIS A 257 -5.45 18.00 -0.15
CA HIS A 257 -4.88 17.24 -1.27
C HIS A 257 -5.50 15.84 -1.42
N LEU A 258 -6.78 15.69 -1.07
CA LEU A 258 -7.53 14.44 -1.23
C LEU A 258 -8.64 14.63 -2.26
N SER A 259 -8.60 13.85 -3.35
CA SER A 259 -9.65 13.89 -4.36
C SER A 259 -10.87 13.08 -3.90
N SER A 260 -12.07 13.67 -4.01
CA SER A 260 -13.32 12.95 -3.79
C SER A 260 -13.61 11.92 -4.90
N VAL A 261 -13.04 12.14 -6.09
CA VAL A 261 -13.10 11.19 -7.21
C VAL A 261 -11.81 10.39 -7.24
N THR A 262 -11.86 9.16 -6.75
CA THR A 262 -10.69 8.30 -6.65
C THR A 262 -11.07 6.81 -6.65
N THR A 263 -10.19 5.98 -7.19
CA THR A 263 -10.27 4.52 -7.09
C THR A 263 -9.60 3.97 -5.82
N GLN A 264 -9.08 4.82 -4.93
CA GLN A 264 -8.46 4.37 -3.69
C GLN A 264 -9.51 3.76 -2.74
N GLY A 265 -9.44 2.45 -2.49
CA GLY A 265 -10.37 1.75 -1.58
C GLY A 265 -10.33 2.28 -0.16
N ASP A 266 -9.18 2.78 0.27
CA ASP A 266 -8.97 3.35 1.61
C ASP A 266 -9.76 4.65 1.86
N ARG A 267 -10.38 5.27 0.82
CA ARG A 267 -11.40 6.32 1.02
C ARG A 267 -12.58 5.83 1.86
N ALA A 268 -12.77 4.50 1.96
CA ALA A 268 -13.74 3.89 2.85
C ALA A 268 -13.57 4.31 4.32
N ILE A 269 -12.40 4.83 4.72
CA ILE A 269 -12.19 5.37 6.07
C ILE A 269 -13.28 6.37 6.47
N LEU A 270 -13.71 7.23 5.55
CA LEU A 270 -14.74 8.24 5.84
C LEU A 270 -16.09 7.58 6.20
N ARG A 271 -16.48 6.56 5.42
CA ARG A 271 -17.69 5.77 5.67
C ARG A 271 -17.60 5.03 7.01
N HIS A 272 -16.45 4.44 7.31
CA HIS A 272 -16.25 3.71 8.55
C HIS A 272 -16.28 4.61 9.79
N LEU A 273 -15.69 5.81 9.69
CA LEU A 273 -15.73 6.78 10.78
C LEU A 273 -17.15 7.32 11.02
N MET A 274 -17.94 7.55 9.95
CA MET A 274 -19.36 7.88 10.08
C MET A 274 -20.16 6.74 10.74
N ALA A 275 -19.88 5.48 10.38
CA ALA A 275 -20.51 4.31 11.00
C ALA A 275 -20.17 4.17 12.49
N LEU A 276 -18.99 4.64 12.93
CA LEU A 276 -18.61 4.74 14.34
C LEU A 276 -19.22 5.98 15.04
N GLY A 277 -19.91 6.87 14.33
CA GLY A 277 -20.56 8.07 14.91
C GLY A 277 -19.74 9.35 14.83
N ALA A 278 -18.63 9.39 14.09
CA ALA A 278 -17.91 10.63 13.81
C ALA A 278 -18.62 11.45 12.73
N THR A 279 -18.38 12.77 12.72
CA THR A 279 -18.88 13.68 11.68
C THR A 279 -17.79 13.95 10.65
N VAL A 280 -18.09 13.73 9.37
CA VAL A 280 -17.19 13.98 8.26
C VAL A 280 -17.64 15.20 7.49
N GLU A 281 -16.77 16.20 7.36
CA GLU A 281 -16.92 17.36 6.51
C GLU A 281 -15.97 17.21 5.32
N GLU A 282 -16.55 17.04 4.13
CA GLU A 282 -15.78 16.85 2.89
C GLU A 282 -16.10 18.00 1.94
N SER A 283 -15.07 18.55 1.31
CA SER A 283 -15.17 19.47 0.17
C SER A 283 -14.15 19.08 -0.89
N ASP A 284 -14.10 19.80 -2.02
CA ASP A 284 -13.38 19.40 -3.24
C ASP A 284 -11.91 19.00 -3.03
N ASN A 285 -11.25 19.49 -1.99
CA ASN A 285 -9.83 19.23 -1.78
C ASN A 285 -9.45 19.08 -0.30
N HIS A 286 -10.40 19.03 0.62
CA HIS A 286 -10.08 18.84 2.03
C HIS A 286 -11.15 18.04 2.77
N ILE A 287 -10.69 17.34 3.78
CA ILE A 287 -11.48 16.52 4.67
C ILE A 287 -11.18 16.93 6.10
N ARG A 288 -12.22 17.17 6.88
CA ARG A 288 -12.14 17.36 8.33
C ARG A 288 -13.05 16.38 9.00
N VAL A 289 -12.49 15.56 9.88
CA VAL A 289 -13.27 14.65 10.70
C VAL A 289 -13.36 15.23 12.10
N LYS A 290 -14.56 15.27 12.64
CA LYS A 290 -14.85 15.76 13.98
C LYS A 290 -15.34 14.63 14.87
N ALA A 291 -14.95 14.66 16.12
CA ALA A 291 -15.47 13.73 17.11
C ALA A 291 -17.00 13.84 17.21
N GLY A 292 -17.63 12.68 17.30
CA GLY A 292 -19.02 12.52 17.67
C GLY A 292 -19.12 11.65 18.93
N LYS A 293 -20.31 11.17 19.23
CA LYS A 293 -20.48 10.11 20.22
C LYS A 293 -20.13 8.77 19.55
N LEU A 294 -18.87 8.37 19.68
CA LEU A 294 -18.41 7.12 19.07
C LEU A 294 -19.11 5.91 19.70
N HIS A 295 -19.57 4.99 18.87
CA HIS A 295 -20.26 3.76 19.27
C HIS A 295 -19.81 2.57 18.44
N GLY A 296 -20.04 1.36 18.95
CA GLY A 296 -19.67 0.14 18.28
C GLY A 296 -20.31 -0.06 16.92
N ALA A 297 -19.56 -0.66 15.98
CA ALA A 297 -20.01 -0.94 14.63
C ALA A 297 -19.28 -2.15 14.02
N THR A 298 -19.92 -2.77 13.01
CA THR A 298 -19.25 -3.76 12.15
C THR A 298 -18.67 -3.05 10.93
N LEU A 299 -17.36 -3.22 10.71
CA LEU A 299 -16.57 -2.50 9.71
C LEU A 299 -15.87 -3.51 8.80
N ASP A 300 -16.17 -3.45 7.51
CA ASP A 300 -15.65 -4.39 6.52
C ASP A 300 -14.32 -3.90 5.93
N MET A 301 -13.25 -4.69 6.13
CA MET A 301 -11.88 -4.41 5.67
C MET A 301 -11.54 -5.09 4.34
N HIS A 302 -12.50 -5.72 3.67
CA HIS A 302 -12.31 -6.49 2.45
C HIS A 302 -11.53 -5.69 1.37
N ASP A 303 -11.90 -4.45 1.11
CA ASP A 303 -11.28 -3.60 0.07
C ASP A 303 -10.28 -2.56 0.61
N CYS A 304 -10.17 -2.43 1.93
CA CYS A 304 -9.35 -1.40 2.59
C CYS A 304 -8.53 -1.91 3.80
N PRO A 305 -7.79 -3.04 3.66
CA PRO A 305 -7.11 -3.66 4.80
C PRO A 305 -6.04 -2.76 5.42
N ASP A 306 -5.46 -1.83 4.66
CA ASP A 306 -4.35 -1.01 5.14
C ASP A 306 -4.76 0.04 6.17
N ILE A 307 -6.05 0.40 6.26
CA ILE A 307 -6.57 1.31 7.29
C ILE A 307 -7.03 0.59 8.57
N ALA A 308 -7.09 -0.75 8.56
CA ALA A 308 -7.60 -1.53 9.70
C ALA A 308 -6.89 -1.22 11.02
N PRO A 309 -5.55 -1.12 11.12
CA PRO A 309 -4.89 -0.86 12.40
C PRO A 309 -5.32 0.46 13.05
N ILE A 310 -5.35 1.54 12.28
CA ILE A 310 -5.71 2.85 12.84
C ILE A 310 -7.21 2.96 13.12
N LEU A 311 -8.04 2.29 12.30
CA LEU A 311 -9.47 2.23 12.52
C LEU A 311 -9.80 1.40 13.79
N ALA A 312 -9.05 0.33 14.05
CA ALA A 312 -9.17 -0.47 15.27
C ALA A 312 -8.91 0.37 16.53
N LEU A 313 -7.93 1.30 16.49
CA LEU A 313 -7.71 2.25 17.59
C LEU A 313 -8.96 3.13 17.83
N THR A 314 -9.56 3.65 16.76
CA THR A 314 -10.76 4.49 16.88
C THR A 314 -11.93 3.69 17.44
N ALA A 315 -12.12 2.46 16.97
CA ALA A 315 -13.16 1.56 17.43
C ALA A 315 -12.93 1.09 18.90
N GLN A 316 -11.65 0.95 19.33
CA GLN A 316 -11.30 0.62 20.71
C GLN A 316 -11.74 1.70 21.73
N LEU A 317 -11.84 2.94 21.26
CA LEU A 317 -12.28 4.09 22.09
C LEU A 317 -13.76 4.46 21.85
N ALA A 318 -14.50 3.65 21.10
CA ALA A 318 -15.94 3.78 20.89
C ALA A 318 -16.72 3.02 21.97
N GLU A 319 -17.91 3.49 22.36
CA GLU A 319 -18.76 2.82 23.35
C GLU A 319 -19.37 1.53 22.77
N GLY A 320 -19.26 0.41 23.46
CA GLY A 320 -19.82 -0.88 23.05
C GLY A 320 -18.82 -1.79 22.33
N GLU A 321 -19.32 -2.73 21.55
CA GLU A 321 -18.51 -3.68 20.79
C GLU A 321 -18.41 -3.25 19.33
N SER A 322 -17.21 -3.36 18.77
CA SER A 322 -16.96 -3.20 17.33
C SER A 322 -16.31 -4.46 16.77
N ARG A 323 -16.58 -4.74 15.49
CA ARG A 323 -15.96 -5.85 14.76
C ARG A 323 -15.40 -5.36 13.43
N LEU A 324 -14.11 -5.56 13.20
CA LEU A 324 -13.49 -5.38 11.89
C LEU A 324 -13.43 -6.74 11.22
N THR A 325 -14.19 -6.90 10.11
CA THR A 325 -14.29 -8.15 9.37
C THR A 325 -13.32 -8.21 8.19
N HIS A 326 -13.03 -9.42 7.69
CA HIS A 326 -12.14 -9.67 6.56
C HIS A 326 -10.71 -9.14 6.74
N CYS A 327 -10.16 -9.30 7.94
CA CYS A 327 -8.81 -8.87 8.30
C CYS A 327 -7.72 -9.93 8.03
N GLY A 328 -8.05 -11.10 7.51
CA GLY A 328 -7.11 -12.25 7.37
C GLY A 328 -5.84 -11.90 6.59
N ARG A 329 -5.95 -11.09 5.53
CA ARG A 329 -4.79 -10.66 4.73
C ARG A 329 -3.80 -9.75 5.48
N LEU A 330 -4.19 -9.17 6.61
CA LEU A 330 -3.27 -8.42 7.47
C LEU A 330 -2.12 -9.26 7.97
N ARG A 331 -2.30 -10.60 8.08
CA ARG A 331 -1.27 -11.55 8.49
C ARG A 331 -0.13 -11.67 7.48
N LEU A 332 -0.38 -11.33 6.20
CA LEU A 332 0.55 -11.46 5.07
C LEU A 332 1.24 -10.14 4.71
N LYS A 333 1.15 -9.13 5.57
CA LYS A 333 1.74 -7.81 5.34
C LYS A 333 3.20 -7.75 5.86
N GLU A 334 3.72 -6.57 6.09
CA GLU A 334 5.08 -6.31 6.58
C GLU A 334 5.37 -7.00 7.92
N CYS A 335 4.36 -7.03 8.78
CA CYS A 335 4.26 -7.92 9.94
C CYS A 335 2.90 -8.66 9.89
N ASP A 336 2.61 -9.54 10.84
CA ASP A 336 1.23 -9.95 11.09
C ASP A 336 0.50 -8.76 11.73
N ARG A 337 -0.07 -7.88 10.86
CA ARG A 337 -0.73 -6.65 11.32
C ARG A 337 -1.95 -6.93 12.18
N LEU A 338 -2.65 -8.06 11.96
CA LEU A 338 -3.80 -8.43 12.78
C LEU A 338 -3.34 -8.69 14.21
N ALA A 339 -2.37 -9.59 14.39
CA ALA A 339 -1.81 -9.90 15.70
C ALA A 339 -1.17 -8.66 16.35
N ALA A 340 -0.37 -7.89 15.61
CA ALA A 340 0.29 -6.68 16.10
C ALA A 340 -0.71 -5.61 16.55
N THR A 341 -1.81 -5.41 15.83
CA THR A 341 -2.86 -4.45 16.21
C THR A 341 -3.52 -4.84 17.52
N VAL A 342 -3.91 -6.11 17.66
CA VAL A 342 -4.51 -6.65 18.89
C VAL A 342 -3.53 -6.54 20.06
N GLU A 343 -2.26 -6.90 19.85
CA GLU A 343 -1.21 -6.81 20.88
C GLU A 343 -0.99 -5.36 21.35
N ILE A 344 -0.80 -4.42 20.42
CA ILE A 344 -0.60 -2.99 20.76
C ILE A 344 -1.77 -2.47 21.57
N LEU A 345 -3.00 -2.67 21.11
CA LEU A 345 -4.18 -2.16 21.81
C LEU A 345 -4.28 -2.72 23.21
N ASN A 346 -4.02 -4.01 23.41
CA ASN A 346 -4.08 -4.65 24.74
C ASN A 346 -2.93 -4.19 25.65
N LEU A 347 -1.71 -4.04 25.13
CA LEU A 347 -0.59 -3.47 25.89
C LEU A 347 -0.91 -2.06 26.39
N LEU A 348 -1.63 -1.27 25.61
CA LEU A 348 -2.06 0.08 25.99
C LEU A 348 -3.26 0.10 26.94
N GLY A 349 -3.80 -1.05 27.31
CA GLY A 349 -4.95 -1.16 28.23
C GLY A 349 -6.31 -1.21 27.54
N GLY A 350 -6.33 -1.48 26.23
CA GLY A 350 -7.54 -1.81 25.47
C GLY A 350 -8.08 -3.21 25.78
N ASN A 351 -9.12 -3.61 25.03
CA ASN A 351 -9.73 -4.93 25.08
C ASN A 351 -10.02 -5.39 23.64
N ALA A 352 -9.01 -5.93 22.99
CA ALA A 352 -9.04 -6.37 21.60
C ALA A 352 -8.80 -7.89 21.54
N GLN A 353 -9.48 -8.57 20.62
CA GLN A 353 -9.34 -10.03 20.41
C GLN A 353 -9.31 -10.33 18.90
N ALA A 354 -8.49 -11.30 18.51
CA ALA A 354 -8.59 -11.92 17.20
C ALA A 354 -9.65 -13.04 17.25
N ASP A 355 -10.60 -13.00 16.34
CA ASP A 355 -11.64 -14.03 16.17
C ASP A 355 -11.58 -14.55 14.72
N GLY A 356 -10.79 -15.59 14.50
CA GLY A 356 -10.43 -16.05 13.16
C GLY A 356 -9.71 -14.95 12.37
N ASP A 357 -10.34 -14.46 11.32
CA ASP A 357 -9.85 -13.39 10.47
C ASP A 357 -10.46 -12.01 10.79
N ASP A 358 -11.18 -11.91 11.91
CA ASP A 358 -11.76 -10.66 12.38
C ASP A 358 -10.98 -10.11 13.59
N ILE A 359 -11.16 -8.81 13.87
CA ILE A 359 -10.73 -8.16 15.10
C ILE A 359 -11.99 -7.71 15.85
N VAL A 360 -12.18 -8.20 17.06
CA VAL A 360 -13.26 -7.80 17.97
C VAL A 360 -12.69 -6.85 19.01
N LEU A 361 -13.39 -5.76 19.26
CA LEU A 361 -12.96 -4.66 20.11
C LEU A 361 -14.08 -4.32 21.09
N HIS A 362 -13.81 -4.40 22.38
CA HIS A 362 -14.73 -3.91 23.41
C HIS A 362 -14.25 -2.54 23.88
N GLY A 363 -15.09 -1.54 23.72
CA GLY A 363 -14.75 -0.15 23.94
C GLY A 363 -14.23 0.14 25.37
N VAL A 364 -13.18 0.93 25.44
CA VAL A 364 -12.62 1.43 26.72
C VAL A 364 -12.69 2.97 26.73
N LYS A 365 -12.84 3.53 27.92
CA LYS A 365 -12.95 4.99 28.06
C LYS A 365 -11.63 5.71 27.79
N GLN A 366 -10.49 5.06 28.08
CA GLN A 366 -9.16 5.65 27.99
C GLN A 366 -8.11 4.55 27.90
N LEU A 367 -7.00 4.84 27.21
CA LEU A 367 -5.81 3.99 27.18
C LEU A 367 -4.83 4.41 28.28
N ARG A 368 -4.12 3.46 28.87
CA ARG A 368 -3.18 3.70 29.96
C ARG A 368 -1.82 4.22 29.45
N GLY A 369 -1.25 3.58 28.43
CA GLY A 369 0.13 3.81 28.02
C GLY A 369 1.15 3.29 29.05
N GLY A 370 2.29 3.97 29.21
CA GLY A 370 3.33 3.63 30.16
C GLY A 370 4.10 2.34 29.81
N VAL A 371 4.15 1.99 28.53
CA VAL A 371 4.72 0.74 28.03
C VAL A 371 5.73 0.99 26.92
N THR A 372 6.64 0.03 26.73
CA THR A 372 7.49 -0.04 25.53
C THR A 372 6.89 -1.05 24.55
N LEU A 373 6.54 -0.58 23.35
CA LEU A 373 6.02 -1.42 22.28
C LEU A 373 7.16 -2.09 21.51
N PRO A 374 6.97 -3.34 21.06
CA PRO A 374 7.95 -4.04 20.25
C PRO A 374 8.23 -3.34 18.90
N ASN A 375 9.37 -3.67 18.30
CA ASN A 375 9.65 -3.33 16.92
C ASN A 375 8.94 -4.32 15.97
N TYR A 376 7.93 -3.84 15.27
CA TYR A 376 7.20 -4.64 14.28
C TYR A 376 7.78 -4.52 12.85
N GLY A 377 8.70 -3.58 12.61
CA GLY A 377 9.24 -3.30 11.27
C GLY A 377 8.16 -2.80 10.29
N ASP A 378 7.10 -2.19 10.80
CA ASP A 378 5.94 -1.79 10.00
C ASP A 378 5.52 -0.34 10.32
N HIS A 379 5.48 0.49 9.29
CA HIS A 379 5.11 1.91 9.39
C HIS A 379 3.69 2.13 9.94
N ARG A 380 2.75 1.21 9.67
CA ARG A 380 1.37 1.31 10.19
C ARG A 380 1.32 1.15 11.70
N MET A 381 2.19 0.31 12.25
CA MET A 381 2.28 0.13 13.71
C MET A 381 2.87 1.36 14.38
N VAL A 382 3.84 2.02 13.74
CA VAL A 382 4.40 3.28 14.25
C VAL A 382 3.35 4.40 14.25
N MET A 383 2.59 4.53 13.16
CA MET A 383 1.52 5.53 13.05
C MET A 383 0.38 5.24 14.05
N LEU A 384 -0.01 3.97 14.22
CA LEU A 384 -0.97 3.54 15.23
C LEU A 384 -0.50 3.96 16.63
N ALA A 385 0.74 3.64 17.01
CA ALA A 385 1.30 3.97 18.32
C ALA A 385 1.35 5.47 18.59
N SER A 386 1.74 6.28 17.58
CA SER A 386 1.83 7.73 17.73
C SER A 386 0.47 8.39 17.98
N ILE A 387 -0.59 7.95 17.29
CA ILE A 387 -1.95 8.46 17.53
C ILE A 387 -2.52 7.89 18.85
N ALA A 388 -2.27 6.61 19.15
CA ALA A 388 -2.68 6.02 20.43
C ALA A 388 -2.10 6.77 21.63
N ALA A 389 -0.82 7.19 21.54
CA ALA A 389 -0.17 7.97 22.59
C ALA A 389 -0.91 9.27 22.94
N THR A 390 -1.54 9.91 21.94
CA THR A 390 -2.31 11.14 22.18
C THR A 390 -3.55 10.91 23.06
N LYS A 391 -3.97 9.66 23.23
CA LYS A 391 -5.15 9.21 24.00
C LYS A 391 -4.76 8.39 25.22
N CYS A 392 -3.46 8.26 25.51
CA CYS A 392 -2.96 7.57 26.70
C CYS A 392 -2.80 8.52 27.88
N GLU A 393 -2.84 7.97 29.09
CA GLU A 393 -2.51 8.71 30.34
C GLU A 393 -1.00 8.92 30.47
N GLN A 394 -0.21 7.95 30.02
CA GLN A 394 1.24 7.94 30.13
C GLN A 394 1.89 7.80 28.74
N PRO A 395 3.15 8.25 28.57
CA PRO A 395 3.88 8.11 27.33
C PRO A 395 4.02 6.65 26.87
N ILE A 396 4.24 6.48 25.57
CA ILE A 396 4.52 5.18 24.94
C ILE A 396 5.93 5.23 24.34
N GLU A 397 6.75 4.25 24.63
CA GLU A 397 8.02 4.04 23.94
C GLU A 397 7.84 3.04 22.79
N MET A 398 8.54 3.23 21.69
CA MET A 398 8.54 2.29 20.56
C MET A 398 9.89 2.26 19.86
N ASP A 399 10.36 1.06 19.51
CA ASP A 399 11.51 0.83 18.66
C ASP A 399 11.10 0.67 17.18
N GLY A 400 12.08 0.83 16.26
CA GLY A 400 11.86 0.58 14.84
C GLY A 400 11.12 1.72 14.11
N ILE A 401 11.24 2.93 14.61
CA ILE A 401 10.55 4.12 14.08
C ILE A 401 10.94 4.40 12.61
N GLU A 402 12.13 4.01 12.18
CA GLU A 402 12.61 4.09 10.80
C GLU A 402 11.73 3.33 9.80
N ALA A 403 10.88 2.42 10.24
CA ALA A 403 9.89 1.77 9.39
C ALA A 403 8.95 2.76 8.68
N ILE A 404 8.80 3.98 9.19
CA ILE A 404 8.06 5.09 8.55
C ILE A 404 8.61 5.44 7.17
N ASP A 405 9.91 5.33 6.96
CA ASP A 405 10.60 5.68 5.69
C ASP A 405 10.09 4.83 4.51
N LYS A 406 9.43 3.72 4.81
CA LYS A 406 8.84 2.86 3.80
C LYS A 406 7.74 3.54 3.00
N SER A 407 6.96 4.44 3.62
CA SER A 407 5.77 5.02 2.99
C SER A 407 5.58 6.51 3.21
N TRP A 408 6.01 7.05 4.34
CA TRP A 408 5.86 8.48 4.67
C TRP A 408 7.03 8.97 5.54
N PRO A 409 8.21 9.21 4.96
CA PRO A 409 9.41 9.61 5.70
C PRO A 409 9.23 10.88 6.54
N GLU A 410 8.36 11.80 6.09
CA GLU A 410 8.10 13.06 6.78
C GLU A 410 7.04 12.97 7.88
N TYR A 411 6.45 11.79 8.13
CA TYR A 411 5.34 11.63 9.06
C TYR A 411 5.62 12.22 10.45
N LEU A 412 6.79 11.96 11.02
CA LEU A 412 7.12 12.48 12.36
C LEU A 412 7.22 14.00 12.39
N LYS A 413 7.72 14.63 11.32
CA LYS A 413 7.73 16.08 11.20
C LYS A 413 6.29 16.64 11.13
N VAL A 414 5.44 16.00 10.35
CA VAL A 414 4.01 16.35 10.25
C VAL A 414 3.32 16.17 11.60
N TYR A 415 3.56 15.05 12.28
CA TYR A 415 3.01 14.79 13.61
C TYR A 415 3.42 15.88 14.62
N GLN A 416 4.70 16.27 14.64
CA GLN A 416 5.21 17.33 15.52
C GLN A 416 4.65 18.72 15.11
N MET A 417 4.54 19.01 13.82
CA MET A 417 3.96 20.26 13.31
C MET A 417 2.49 20.43 13.75
N LEU A 418 1.74 19.33 13.84
CA LEU A 418 0.38 19.31 14.35
C LEU A 418 0.30 19.42 15.89
N GLY A 419 1.44 19.46 16.61
CA GLY A 419 1.50 19.55 18.08
C GLY A 419 1.75 18.19 18.75
N GLY A 420 1.98 17.14 18.00
CA GLY A 420 2.40 15.84 18.53
C GLY A 420 3.78 15.93 19.17
N LYS A 421 3.97 15.25 20.29
CA LYS A 421 5.20 15.27 21.06
C LYS A 421 5.90 13.92 20.97
N CYS A 422 7.13 13.92 20.44
CA CYS A 422 7.98 12.72 20.41
C CYS A 422 9.46 13.08 20.60
N GLU A 423 10.18 12.29 21.38
CA GLU A 423 11.60 12.43 21.71
C GLU A 423 12.39 11.18 21.31
#